data_40d234f490bc85d1db177a2a3895ba8a
#
_entry.id   40d234f490bc85d1db177a2a3895ba8a
#
_cell.length_a   1.000
_cell.length_b   1.000
_cell.length_c   1.000
_cell.angle_alpha   90.00
_cell.angle_beta   90.00
_cell.angle_gamma   90.00
#
_symmetry.space_group_name_H-M   'P 1'
#
loop_
_entity.id
_entity.type
_entity.pdbx_description
1 polymer ?
#
loop_
_entity_poly.entity_id
_entity_poly.type
_entity_poly.pdbx_seq_one_letter_code
_entity_poly.pdbx_strand_id
1 'polypeptide(L)'
;MEEAIDIIQNDGKMQKIQTILIFLTSILNSVIITLLPYLLKKPYFLCSNALSFNSAYFKCDEENYCYNNNFFIKIDYSKTLNNWNEKLSFYCDKSYYISLIIYSYFIGGIISSCIFMHLGDKYGRKRIFKKLILIITICYFLFLFSFKQSILIFIFFLFGIGSFSYIMTTLIVPELLNRANSAFLTSLNTSSGFIFGMFIYSFYSFFNNMNILFLILTIISIIVCFYIHVFIHESLYWLISKNRINECFDIMKIIAIYNERKSQLDNINRERFGTDKIKIIEECDYIWTIFKYDSQRKRLITHMILWIFTGISFYSFLFSISFIEINYNLKYFLVYFIISLTQIIIGFTCDIIGRLKLLSYSLYLSGIAYFLFALIPNTNWIKPFAFTLIIISSSSSYTILFIFTSEDFPTSIRCTVMGTMFIILKISGIISYTFLNSNIFNYVIIACLCCVSGRLSESLEDTFDIVLDDEVPECYDETPFKKKLFRALKKERKSSLSDLYFLTSDDESFNKEQIYV
;
A
#
# COMPACT_ATOMS: atom_id res chain seq x y z
N MET A 1 15.67 20.22 -16.41
CA MET A 1 15.39 18.81 -16.76
C MET A 1 14.01 18.39 -16.24
N GLU A 2 13.69 18.62 -15.00
CA GLU A 2 12.36 18.33 -14.40
C GLU A 2 11.23 19.03 -15.15
N GLU A 3 11.34 20.33 -15.45
CA GLU A 3 10.33 21.05 -16.24
C GLU A 3 10.03 20.41 -17.59
N ALA A 4 11.06 19.87 -18.25
CA ALA A 4 10.91 19.18 -19.52
C ALA A 4 10.15 17.85 -19.37
N ILE A 5 10.38 17.13 -18.30
CA ILE A 5 9.66 15.90 -17.97
C ILE A 5 8.20 16.25 -17.68
N ASP A 6 7.95 17.26 -16.83
CA ASP A 6 6.61 17.69 -16.47
C ASP A 6 5.80 18.13 -17.71
N ILE A 7 6.40 18.88 -18.64
CA ILE A 7 5.75 19.30 -19.88
C ILE A 7 5.35 18.08 -20.75
N ILE A 8 6.20 17.07 -20.85
CA ILE A 8 5.96 15.89 -21.71
C ILE A 8 4.98 14.92 -21.03
N GLN A 9 5.05 14.77 -19.71
CA GLN A 9 4.23 13.83 -18.95
C GLN A 9 2.86 14.38 -18.58
N ASN A 10 2.69 15.70 -18.43
CA ASN A 10 1.49 16.33 -17.89
C ASN A 10 0.19 15.80 -18.55
N ASP A 11 -0.63 15.07 -17.79
CA ASP A 11 -1.95 14.50 -18.15
C ASP A 11 -2.05 13.81 -19.53
N GLY A 12 -0.95 13.23 -19.99
CA GLY A 12 -0.87 12.54 -21.28
C GLY A 12 -1.67 11.24 -21.33
N LYS A 13 -1.99 10.79 -22.54
CA LYS A 13 -2.69 9.51 -22.78
C LYS A 13 -1.90 8.32 -22.23
N MET A 14 -0.58 8.35 -22.34
CA MET A 14 0.32 7.31 -21.86
C MET A 14 0.28 7.18 -20.33
N GLN A 15 0.32 8.31 -19.61
CA GLN A 15 0.25 8.35 -18.16
C GLN A 15 -1.08 7.79 -17.64
N LYS A 16 -2.18 8.11 -18.30
CA LYS A 16 -3.50 7.57 -17.92
C LYS A 16 -3.56 6.04 -18.05
N ILE A 17 -3.01 5.48 -19.14
CA ILE A 17 -2.93 4.03 -19.32
C ILE A 17 -2.06 3.39 -18.25
N GLN A 18 -0.88 3.97 -17.98
CA GLN A 18 0.04 3.45 -16.96
C GLN A 18 -0.59 3.49 -15.56
N THR A 19 -1.28 4.58 -15.21
CA THR A 19 -2.00 4.70 -13.93
C THR A 19 -3.09 3.64 -13.78
N ILE A 20 -3.88 3.38 -14.82
CA ILE A 20 -4.91 2.32 -14.79
C ILE A 20 -4.24 0.94 -14.58
N LEU A 21 -3.13 0.64 -15.25
CA LEU A 21 -2.41 -0.62 -15.10
C LEU A 21 -1.83 -0.79 -13.68
N ILE A 22 -1.34 0.30 -13.10
CA ILE A 22 -0.84 0.33 -11.72
C ILE A 22 -1.99 0.04 -10.75
N PHE A 23 -3.16 0.67 -10.91
CA PHE A 23 -4.33 0.40 -10.08
C PHE A 23 -4.82 -1.04 -10.21
N LEU A 24 -4.87 -1.60 -11.42
CA LEU A 24 -5.22 -3.00 -11.64
C LEU A 24 -4.24 -3.95 -10.94
N THR A 25 -2.95 -3.60 -10.91
CA THR A 25 -1.95 -4.39 -10.18
C THR A 25 -2.19 -4.34 -8.67
N SER A 26 -2.51 -3.16 -8.12
CA SER A 26 -2.83 -3.02 -6.70
C SER A 26 -4.08 -3.80 -6.32
N ILE A 27 -5.09 -3.82 -7.17
CA ILE A 27 -6.29 -4.64 -7.00
C ILE A 27 -5.91 -6.13 -6.93
N LEU A 28 -5.11 -6.62 -7.90
CA LEU A 28 -4.66 -8.01 -7.91
C LEU A 28 -3.85 -8.40 -6.67
N ASN A 29 -3.04 -7.50 -6.12
CA ASN A 29 -2.32 -7.73 -4.86
C ASN A 29 -3.25 -7.82 -3.64
N SER A 30 -4.28 -6.99 -3.59
CA SER A 30 -5.11 -6.79 -2.39
C SER A 30 -6.33 -7.73 -2.34
N VAL A 31 -6.87 -8.13 -3.50
CA VAL A 31 -8.09 -8.94 -3.59
C VAL A 31 -8.01 -10.24 -2.80
N ILE A 32 -6.89 -10.97 -2.86
CA ILE A 32 -6.73 -12.22 -2.10
C ILE A 32 -6.77 -11.95 -0.59
N ILE A 33 -6.15 -10.86 -0.13
CA ILE A 33 -6.11 -10.51 1.29
C ILE A 33 -7.51 -10.12 1.78
N THR A 34 -8.25 -9.35 0.99
CA THR A 34 -9.62 -8.94 1.33
C THR A 34 -10.61 -10.11 1.26
N LEU A 35 -10.38 -11.08 0.40
CA LEU A 35 -11.19 -12.30 0.30
C LEU A 35 -10.81 -13.37 1.33
N LEU A 36 -9.62 -13.29 1.93
CA LEU A 36 -9.10 -14.32 2.82
C LEU A 36 -10.06 -14.72 3.96
N PRO A 37 -10.73 -13.78 4.66
CA PRO A 37 -11.70 -14.13 5.69
C PRO A 37 -12.85 -15.01 5.17
N TYR A 38 -13.25 -14.82 3.94
CA TYR A 38 -14.34 -15.59 3.31
C TYR A 38 -13.85 -16.93 2.79
N LEU A 39 -12.65 -16.97 2.21
CA LEU A 39 -12.01 -18.19 1.71
C LEU A 39 -11.60 -19.16 2.82
N LEU A 40 -11.44 -18.63 4.05
CA LEU A 40 -11.11 -19.39 5.26
C LEU A 40 -12.27 -19.48 6.26
N LYS A 41 -13.49 -19.00 5.88
CA LYS A 41 -14.67 -19.07 6.74
C LYS A 41 -15.03 -20.51 7.06
N LYS A 42 -15.27 -20.81 8.35
CA LYS A 42 -15.69 -22.15 8.79
C LYS A 42 -17.03 -22.54 8.15
N PRO A 43 -17.20 -23.82 7.74
CA PRO A 43 -18.48 -24.35 7.27
C PRO A 43 -19.58 -24.23 8.33
N TYR A 44 -20.83 -24.23 7.87
CA TYR A 44 -21.97 -24.25 8.78
C TYR A 44 -22.34 -25.70 9.11
N PHE A 45 -22.09 -26.11 10.35
CA PHE A 45 -22.36 -27.47 10.81
C PHE A 45 -23.74 -27.61 11.45
N LEU A 46 -24.42 -28.69 11.12
CA LEU A 46 -25.68 -29.13 11.74
C LEU A 46 -25.43 -30.44 12.48
N CYS A 47 -25.86 -30.53 13.72
CA CYS A 47 -25.77 -31.71 14.57
C CYS A 47 -27.19 -32.29 14.82
N SER A 48 -27.26 -33.62 14.87
CA SER A 48 -28.39 -34.34 15.41
C SER A 48 -27.93 -35.39 16.41
N ASN A 49 -28.71 -35.65 17.42
CA ASN A 49 -28.36 -36.58 18.48
C ASN A 49 -28.31 -38.02 17.93
N ALA A 50 -27.19 -38.72 18.11
CA ALA A 50 -27.01 -40.09 17.59
C ALA A 50 -27.91 -41.14 18.27
N LEU A 51 -28.42 -40.81 19.48
CA LEU A 51 -29.24 -41.72 20.29
C LEU A 51 -30.72 -41.65 19.97
N SER A 52 -31.18 -40.69 19.15
CA SER A 52 -32.58 -40.51 18.81
C SER A 52 -32.79 -40.52 17.31
N PHE A 53 -33.48 -41.54 16.79
CA PHE A 53 -33.72 -41.78 15.35
C PHE A 53 -34.51 -40.66 14.62
N ASN A 54 -35.09 -39.68 15.33
CA ASN A 54 -35.89 -38.57 14.79
C ASN A 54 -35.51 -37.19 15.36
N SER A 55 -34.26 -36.96 15.75
CA SER A 55 -33.84 -35.65 16.26
C SER A 55 -33.75 -34.61 15.16
N ALA A 56 -34.36 -33.45 15.38
CA ALA A 56 -34.20 -32.28 14.52
C ALA A 56 -32.74 -31.81 14.51
N TYR A 57 -32.27 -31.43 13.33
CA TYR A 57 -30.94 -30.84 13.20
C TYR A 57 -30.91 -29.44 13.82
N PHE A 58 -29.90 -29.18 14.64
CA PHE A 58 -29.63 -27.87 15.24
C PHE A 58 -28.20 -27.38 14.90
N LYS A 59 -27.94 -26.09 15.08
CA LYS A 59 -26.61 -25.52 14.85
C LYS A 59 -25.61 -26.10 15.84
N CYS A 60 -24.47 -26.61 15.37
CA CYS A 60 -23.42 -27.15 16.22
C CYS A 60 -22.49 -26.09 16.75
N ASP A 61 -22.05 -26.25 18.01
CA ASP A 61 -20.89 -25.56 18.55
C ASP A 61 -19.62 -26.37 18.29
N GLU A 62 -18.45 -25.70 18.36
CA GLU A 62 -17.15 -26.27 18.00
C GLU A 62 -16.82 -27.55 18.82
N GLU A 63 -17.14 -27.55 20.11
CA GLU A 63 -16.95 -28.70 20.99
C GLU A 63 -17.75 -29.92 20.53
N ASN A 64 -18.98 -29.69 20.03
CA ASN A 64 -19.87 -30.76 19.59
C ASN A 64 -19.43 -31.41 18.28
N TYR A 65 -18.90 -30.63 17.31
CA TYR A 65 -18.49 -31.21 16.03
C TYR A 65 -17.02 -31.65 15.97
N CYS A 66 -16.17 -31.21 16.89
CA CYS A 66 -14.77 -31.61 16.91
C CYS A 66 -14.47 -32.76 17.88
N TYR A 67 -15.11 -32.79 19.05
CA TYR A 67 -14.69 -33.65 20.15
C TYR A 67 -15.78 -34.58 20.67
N ASN A 68 -17.04 -34.40 20.26
CA ASN A 68 -18.16 -35.18 20.80
C ASN A 68 -18.69 -36.18 19.77
N ASN A 69 -18.40 -37.47 19.96
CA ASN A 69 -18.82 -38.57 19.09
C ASN A 69 -20.31 -38.90 19.17
N ASN A 70 -21.08 -38.22 20.05
CA ASN A 70 -22.50 -38.51 20.26
C ASN A 70 -23.44 -37.79 19.26
N PHE A 71 -22.88 -37.06 18.32
CA PHE A 71 -23.64 -36.32 17.32
C PHE A 71 -23.33 -36.77 15.90
N PHE A 72 -24.38 -36.92 15.07
CA PHE A 72 -24.24 -36.96 13.64
C PHE A 72 -24.05 -35.53 13.10
N ILE A 73 -22.96 -35.33 12.36
CA ILE A 73 -22.53 -34.02 11.86
C ILE A 73 -22.83 -33.97 10.36
N LYS A 74 -23.48 -32.89 9.91
CA LYS A 74 -23.73 -32.62 8.49
C LYS A 74 -23.39 -31.16 8.19
N ILE A 75 -22.79 -30.92 7.03
CA ILE A 75 -22.55 -29.55 6.54
C ILE A 75 -23.82 -29.04 5.86
N ASP A 76 -24.28 -27.86 6.24
CA ASP A 76 -25.35 -27.15 5.58
C ASP A 76 -24.81 -26.39 4.36
N TYR A 77 -24.86 -27.03 3.21
CA TYR A 77 -24.37 -26.45 1.94
C TYR A 77 -25.19 -25.25 1.46
N SER A 78 -26.41 -25.04 1.97
CA SER A 78 -27.22 -23.87 1.64
C SER A 78 -26.67 -22.57 2.27
N LYS A 79 -25.94 -22.68 3.40
CA LYS A 79 -25.36 -21.56 4.15
C LYS A 79 -23.83 -21.55 4.13
N THR A 80 -23.21 -22.62 3.65
CA THR A 80 -21.75 -22.76 3.57
C THR A 80 -21.24 -22.26 2.24
N LEU A 81 -20.18 -21.44 2.27
CA LEU A 81 -19.47 -21.02 1.07
C LEU A 81 -18.58 -22.16 0.57
N ASN A 82 -18.52 -22.36 -0.74
CA ASN A 82 -17.55 -23.26 -1.37
C ASN A 82 -16.17 -22.62 -1.34
N ASN A 83 -15.41 -22.89 -0.27
CA ASN A 83 -14.14 -22.24 0.03
C ASN A 83 -13.05 -23.26 0.41
N TRP A 84 -11.82 -22.78 0.70
CA TRP A 84 -10.71 -23.66 1.09
C TRP A 84 -10.94 -24.34 2.44
N ASN A 85 -11.61 -23.69 3.38
CA ASN A 85 -11.88 -24.30 4.70
C ASN A 85 -12.78 -25.52 4.57
N GLU A 86 -13.80 -25.44 3.73
CA GLU A 86 -14.68 -26.58 3.44
C GLU A 86 -13.93 -27.67 2.65
N LYS A 87 -13.24 -27.30 1.56
CA LYS A 87 -12.54 -28.27 0.68
C LYS A 87 -11.35 -28.98 1.34
N LEU A 88 -10.58 -28.28 2.17
CA LEU A 88 -9.34 -28.78 2.79
C LEU A 88 -9.50 -29.11 4.27
N SER A 89 -10.73 -28.95 4.81
CA SER A 89 -11.10 -29.29 6.19
C SER A 89 -10.20 -28.61 7.25
N PHE A 90 -10.07 -27.26 7.18
CA PHE A 90 -9.28 -26.48 8.14
C PHE A 90 -10.04 -26.22 9.46
N TYR A 91 -10.67 -27.23 10.01
CA TYR A 91 -11.38 -27.17 11.28
C TYR A 91 -10.87 -28.24 12.23
N CYS A 92 -11.20 -28.14 13.50
CA CYS A 92 -10.72 -29.00 14.57
C CYS A 92 -9.17 -29.03 14.64
N ASP A 93 -8.56 -30.19 14.67
CA ASP A 93 -7.09 -30.37 14.80
C ASP A 93 -6.29 -29.76 13.64
N LYS A 94 -6.93 -29.45 12.52
CA LYS A 94 -6.26 -28.88 11.35
C LYS A 94 -6.36 -27.36 11.26
N SER A 95 -6.92 -26.69 12.26
CA SER A 95 -7.07 -25.21 12.26
C SER A 95 -5.74 -24.46 12.22
N TYR A 96 -4.63 -25.06 12.67
CA TYR A 96 -3.29 -24.47 12.63
C TYR A 96 -2.78 -24.20 11.20
N TYR A 97 -3.33 -24.88 10.17
CA TYR A 97 -2.98 -24.60 8.77
C TYR A 97 -3.37 -23.18 8.34
N ILE A 98 -4.40 -22.60 8.94
CA ILE A 98 -4.80 -21.21 8.68
C ILE A 98 -3.68 -20.26 9.11
N SER A 99 -3.10 -20.49 10.28
CA SER A 99 -1.95 -19.70 10.77
C SER A 99 -0.72 -19.87 9.86
N LEU A 100 -0.44 -21.10 9.40
CA LEU A 100 0.66 -21.36 8.48
C LEU A 100 0.49 -20.65 7.13
N ILE A 101 -0.73 -20.57 6.60
CA ILE A 101 -1.03 -19.82 5.36
C ILE A 101 -0.71 -18.34 5.57
N ILE A 102 -1.16 -17.75 6.68
CA ILE A 102 -0.92 -16.33 6.99
C ILE A 102 0.58 -16.06 7.17
N TYR A 103 1.29 -16.89 7.94
CA TYR A 103 2.73 -16.74 8.12
C TYR A 103 3.51 -16.90 6.83
N SER A 104 3.13 -17.87 5.97
CA SER A 104 3.82 -18.08 4.69
C SER A 104 3.74 -16.86 3.79
N TYR A 105 2.60 -16.18 3.74
CA TYR A 105 2.44 -14.92 3.01
C TYR A 105 3.36 -13.81 3.54
N PHE A 106 3.42 -13.62 4.86
CA PHE A 106 4.28 -12.59 5.46
C PHE A 106 5.76 -12.90 5.25
N ILE A 107 6.19 -14.15 5.45
CA ILE A 107 7.57 -14.59 5.25
C ILE A 107 7.98 -14.42 3.78
N GLY A 108 7.12 -14.79 2.82
CA GLY A 108 7.35 -14.56 1.40
C GLY A 108 7.57 -13.08 1.08
N GLY A 109 6.78 -12.18 1.68
CA GLY A 109 6.93 -10.73 1.54
C GLY A 109 8.25 -10.18 2.12
N ILE A 110 8.70 -10.69 3.26
CA ILE A 110 9.99 -10.33 3.87
C ILE A 110 11.14 -10.73 2.94
N ILE A 111 11.17 -11.98 2.49
CA ILE A 111 12.22 -12.51 1.59
C ILE A 111 12.25 -11.72 0.28
N SER A 112 11.08 -11.45 -0.29
CA SER A 112 10.93 -10.65 -1.50
C SER A 112 11.54 -9.26 -1.33
N SER A 113 11.22 -8.59 -0.22
CA SER A 113 11.74 -7.25 0.05
C SER A 113 13.26 -7.25 0.19
N CYS A 114 13.83 -8.20 0.95
CA CYS A 114 15.29 -8.33 1.09
C CYS A 114 16.01 -8.47 -0.26
N ILE A 115 15.39 -9.17 -1.23
CA ILE A 115 16.00 -9.42 -2.54
C ILE A 115 15.75 -8.24 -3.49
N PHE A 116 14.50 -7.78 -3.62
CA PHE A 116 14.11 -6.89 -4.71
C PHE A 116 14.28 -5.41 -4.40
N MET A 117 14.41 -4.99 -3.13
CA MET A 117 14.61 -3.58 -2.78
C MET A 117 15.89 -3.02 -3.41
N HIS A 118 17.03 -3.72 -3.28
CA HIS A 118 18.31 -3.29 -3.88
C HIS A 118 18.33 -3.46 -5.39
N LEU A 119 17.70 -4.53 -5.90
CA LEU A 119 17.65 -4.78 -7.33
C LEU A 119 16.82 -3.71 -8.06
N GLY A 120 15.79 -3.15 -7.41
CA GLY A 120 14.96 -2.08 -7.95
C GLY A 120 15.74 -0.79 -8.18
N ASP A 121 16.59 -0.38 -7.23
CA ASP A 121 17.43 0.80 -7.37
C ASP A 121 18.65 0.57 -8.29
N LYS A 122 19.15 -0.69 -8.40
CA LYS A 122 20.31 -1.03 -9.23
C LYS A 122 19.97 -1.27 -10.70
N TYR A 123 18.92 -2.06 -10.98
CA TYR A 123 18.60 -2.54 -12.34
C TYR A 123 17.39 -1.87 -12.97
N GLY A 124 16.68 -1.02 -12.22
CA GLY A 124 15.48 -0.32 -12.64
C GLY A 124 14.19 -0.95 -12.12
N ARG A 125 13.20 -0.11 -11.96
CA ARG A 125 11.93 -0.45 -11.32
C ARG A 125 11.02 -1.26 -12.24
N LYS A 126 11.00 -0.91 -13.52
CA LYS A 126 10.24 -1.62 -14.56
C LYS A 126 10.58 -3.11 -14.61
N ARG A 127 11.89 -3.44 -14.60
CA ARG A 127 12.34 -4.84 -14.73
C ARG A 127 11.86 -5.69 -13.55
N ILE A 128 11.97 -5.16 -12.33
CA ILE A 128 11.54 -5.85 -11.12
C ILE A 128 10.02 -5.96 -11.08
N PHE A 129 9.31 -4.88 -11.38
CA PHE A 129 7.86 -4.86 -11.41
C PHE A 129 7.27 -5.91 -12.35
N LYS A 130 7.81 -6.05 -13.57
CA LYS A 130 7.39 -7.06 -14.54
C LYS A 130 7.57 -8.50 -14.03
N LYS A 131 8.68 -8.78 -13.35
CA LYS A 131 8.92 -10.11 -12.76
C LYS A 131 7.94 -10.41 -11.64
N LEU A 132 7.66 -9.44 -10.78
CA LEU A 132 6.77 -9.62 -9.65
C LEU A 132 5.31 -9.83 -10.07
N ILE A 133 4.84 -9.09 -11.07
CA ILE A 133 3.47 -9.28 -11.58
C ILE A 133 3.32 -10.64 -12.29
N LEU A 134 4.37 -11.13 -12.95
CA LEU A 134 4.39 -12.48 -13.50
C LEU A 134 4.24 -13.54 -12.39
N ILE A 135 4.92 -13.38 -11.25
CA ILE A 135 4.77 -14.27 -10.09
C ILE A 135 3.32 -14.26 -9.59
N ILE A 136 2.69 -13.08 -9.46
CA ILE A 136 1.28 -12.97 -9.04
C ILE A 136 0.35 -13.69 -10.04
N THR A 137 0.60 -13.52 -11.34
CA THR A 137 -0.18 -14.19 -12.39
C THR A 137 -0.07 -15.71 -12.28
N ILE A 138 1.13 -16.22 -12.05
CA ILE A 138 1.37 -17.65 -11.80
C ILE A 138 0.63 -18.10 -10.53
N CYS A 139 0.64 -17.31 -9.46
CA CYS A 139 -0.08 -17.66 -8.22
C CYS A 139 -1.59 -17.77 -8.45
N TYR A 140 -2.20 -16.85 -9.19
CA TYR A 140 -3.64 -16.92 -9.53
C TYR A 140 -3.96 -18.20 -10.32
N PHE A 141 -3.11 -18.58 -11.27
CA PHE A 141 -3.26 -19.85 -11.98
C PHE A 141 -3.13 -21.05 -11.05
N LEU A 142 -2.14 -21.05 -10.14
CA LEU A 142 -1.91 -22.14 -9.19
C LEU A 142 -3.04 -22.28 -8.15
N PHE A 143 -3.76 -21.20 -7.80
CA PHE A 143 -4.93 -21.29 -6.90
C PHE A 143 -6.04 -22.19 -7.45
N LEU A 144 -6.15 -22.38 -8.77
CA LEU A 144 -7.07 -23.33 -9.39
C LEU A 144 -6.76 -24.78 -9.01
N PHE A 145 -5.48 -25.09 -8.71
CA PHE A 145 -4.98 -26.43 -8.40
C PHE A 145 -4.66 -26.63 -6.91
N SER A 146 -5.26 -25.84 -6.03
CA SER A 146 -5.06 -25.89 -4.59
C SER A 146 -5.83 -27.02 -3.92
N PHE A 147 -5.48 -28.28 -4.26
CA PHE A 147 -6.16 -29.48 -3.72
C PHE A 147 -5.56 -30.03 -2.42
N LYS A 148 -4.40 -29.56 -2.00
CA LYS A 148 -3.73 -29.98 -0.77
C LYS A 148 -3.31 -28.77 0.06
N GLN A 149 -3.31 -28.94 1.37
CA GLN A 149 -2.95 -27.91 2.36
C GLN A 149 -1.52 -27.37 2.13
N SER A 150 -0.55 -28.27 1.91
CA SER A 150 0.86 -27.90 1.67
C SER A 150 1.05 -27.10 0.38
N ILE A 151 0.28 -27.43 -0.68
CA ILE A 151 0.31 -26.69 -1.94
C ILE A 151 -0.22 -25.26 -1.72
N LEU A 152 -1.30 -25.12 -0.97
CA LEU A 152 -1.88 -23.81 -0.67
C LEU A 152 -0.91 -22.92 0.12
N ILE A 153 -0.22 -23.47 1.13
CA ILE A 153 0.82 -22.76 1.89
C ILE A 153 1.94 -22.27 0.95
N PHE A 154 2.41 -23.14 0.05
CA PHE A 154 3.44 -22.78 -0.92
C PHE A 154 2.98 -21.68 -1.88
N ILE A 155 1.73 -21.74 -2.36
CA ILE A 155 1.17 -20.68 -3.23
C ILE A 155 1.11 -19.35 -2.48
N PHE A 156 0.69 -19.34 -1.21
CA PHE A 156 0.68 -18.11 -0.39
C PHE A 156 2.09 -17.57 -0.13
N PHE A 157 3.08 -18.43 0.02
CA PHE A 157 4.48 -18.02 0.09
C PHE A 157 4.93 -17.32 -1.20
N LEU A 158 4.65 -17.90 -2.38
CA LEU A 158 4.93 -17.27 -3.68
C LEU A 158 4.15 -15.98 -3.88
N PHE A 159 2.88 -15.94 -3.46
CA PHE A 159 2.06 -14.73 -3.51
C PHE A 159 2.64 -13.64 -2.60
N GLY A 160 3.17 -14.01 -1.44
CA GLY A 160 3.94 -13.12 -0.57
C GLY A 160 5.15 -12.52 -1.30
N ILE A 161 5.90 -13.32 -2.06
CA ILE A 161 7.01 -12.83 -2.90
C ILE A 161 6.48 -11.82 -3.94
N GLY A 162 5.39 -12.12 -4.63
CA GLY A 162 4.76 -11.24 -5.61
C GLY A 162 4.26 -9.92 -4.99
N SER A 163 3.90 -9.91 -3.71
CA SER A 163 3.32 -8.75 -3.02
C SER A 163 4.23 -7.53 -2.97
N PHE A 164 5.55 -7.67 -3.20
CA PHE A 164 6.45 -6.54 -3.35
C PHE A 164 6.10 -5.66 -4.58
N SER A 165 5.38 -6.19 -5.55
CA SER A 165 4.85 -5.39 -6.67
C SER A 165 3.92 -4.26 -6.21
N TYR A 166 3.25 -4.40 -5.06
CA TYR A 166 2.46 -3.34 -4.46
C TYR A 166 3.34 -2.13 -4.04
N ILE A 167 4.54 -2.38 -3.52
CA ILE A 167 5.51 -1.31 -3.24
C ILE A 167 6.00 -0.65 -4.53
N MET A 168 6.22 -1.45 -5.57
CA MET A 168 6.58 -0.89 -6.88
C MET A 168 5.49 0.04 -7.42
N THR A 169 4.21 -0.27 -7.22
CA THR A 169 3.11 0.62 -7.65
C THR A 169 3.13 1.94 -6.91
N THR A 170 3.36 1.94 -5.59
CA THR A 170 3.41 3.18 -4.79
C THR A 170 4.64 4.04 -5.09
N LEU A 171 5.74 3.43 -5.57
CA LEU A 171 6.93 4.15 -6.01
C LEU A 171 6.79 4.75 -7.41
N ILE A 172 6.17 4.01 -8.33
CA ILE A 172 6.05 4.41 -9.72
C ILE A 172 5.02 5.53 -9.90
N VAL A 173 3.94 5.55 -9.10
CA VAL A 173 2.87 6.57 -9.19
C VAL A 173 3.41 8.00 -9.09
N PRO A 174 4.16 8.41 -8.04
CA PRO A 174 4.66 9.79 -7.94
C PRO A 174 5.71 10.14 -8.98
N GLU A 175 6.30 9.15 -9.65
CA GLU A 175 7.32 9.35 -10.67
C GLU A 175 6.79 9.43 -12.10
N LEU A 176 5.58 8.89 -12.33
CA LEU A 176 4.91 8.94 -13.64
C LEU A 176 4.01 10.16 -13.80
N LEU A 177 3.58 10.75 -12.69
CA LEU A 177 2.52 11.75 -12.66
C LEU A 177 3.05 13.07 -12.12
N ASN A 178 2.38 14.16 -12.50
CA ASN A 178 2.69 15.48 -11.97
C ASN A 178 2.57 15.47 -10.44
N ARG A 179 3.54 16.07 -9.75
CA ARG A 179 3.67 16.13 -8.28
C ARG A 179 2.42 16.64 -7.56
N ALA A 180 1.66 17.52 -8.21
CA ALA A 180 0.45 18.11 -7.64
C ALA A 180 -0.63 17.08 -7.23
N ASN A 181 -0.69 15.91 -7.90
CA ASN A 181 -1.72 14.90 -7.67
C ASN A 181 -1.14 13.58 -7.09
N SER A 182 0.14 13.55 -6.74
CA SER A 182 0.83 12.32 -6.32
C SER A 182 0.23 11.71 -5.05
N ALA A 183 -0.10 12.53 -4.05
CA ALA A 183 -0.69 12.08 -2.79
C ALA A 183 -2.08 11.46 -3.01
N PHE A 184 -2.93 12.14 -3.79
CA PHE A 184 -4.26 11.64 -4.12
C PHE A 184 -4.22 10.31 -4.90
N LEU A 185 -3.34 10.20 -5.90
CA LEU A 185 -3.22 8.98 -6.70
C LEU A 185 -2.60 7.82 -5.93
N THR A 186 -1.66 8.10 -5.02
CA THR A 186 -1.13 7.09 -4.11
C THR A 186 -2.21 6.59 -3.16
N SER A 187 -3.07 7.46 -2.65
CA SER A 187 -4.20 7.08 -1.79
C SER A 187 -5.27 6.30 -2.55
N LEU A 188 -5.58 6.66 -3.80
CA LEU A 188 -6.43 5.86 -4.69
C LEU A 188 -5.84 4.48 -4.95
N ASN A 189 -4.53 4.39 -5.15
CA ASN A 189 -3.85 3.13 -5.35
C ASN A 189 -4.00 2.21 -4.12
N THR A 190 -3.82 2.75 -2.92
CA THR A 190 -4.00 1.97 -1.67
C THR A 190 -5.45 1.57 -1.42
N SER A 191 -6.43 2.43 -1.75
CA SER A 191 -7.86 2.17 -1.55
C SER A 191 -8.45 1.19 -2.58
N SER A 192 -7.88 1.14 -3.78
CA SER A 192 -8.42 0.36 -4.91
C SER A 192 -8.63 -1.12 -4.57
N GLY A 193 -7.70 -1.72 -3.83
CA GLY A 193 -7.79 -3.11 -3.41
C GLY A 193 -8.97 -3.41 -2.49
N PHE A 194 -9.31 -2.50 -1.58
CA PHE A 194 -10.45 -2.66 -0.67
C PHE A 194 -11.77 -2.43 -1.39
N ILE A 195 -11.86 -1.43 -2.27
CA ILE A 195 -13.05 -1.16 -3.09
C ILE A 195 -13.40 -2.38 -3.94
N PHE A 196 -12.45 -2.83 -4.75
CA PHE A 196 -12.70 -3.95 -5.65
C PHE A 196 -12.83 -5.28 -4.92
N GLY A 197 -12.19 -5.45 -3.77
CA GLY A 197 -12.38 -6.59 -2.89
C GLY A 197 -13.83 -6.77 -2.45
N MET A 198 -14.55 -5.68 -2.14
CA MET A 198 -15.98 -5.72 -1.81
C MET A 198 -16.83 -6.22 -3.00
N PHE A 199 -16.59 -5.67 -4.20
CA PHE A 199 -17.35 -6.07 -5.40
C PHE A 199 -17.08 -7.53 -5.79
N ILE A 200 -15.81 -7.94 -5.76
CA ILE A 200 -15.42 -9.32 -6.07
C ILE A 200 -15.99 -10.29 -5.04
N TYR A 201 -16.04 -9.92 -3.75
CA TYR A 201 -16.72 -10.72 -2.74
C TYR A 201 -18.21 -10.85 -3.02
N SER A 202 -18.91 -9.77 -3.36
CA SER A 202 -20.34 -9.81 -3.69
C SER A 202 -20.59 -10.75 -4.86
N PHE A 203 -19.76 -10.69 -5.90
CA PHE A 203 -19.80 -11.61 -7.02
C PHE A 203 -19.55 -13.06 -6.59
N TYR A 204 -18.51 -13.31 -5.79
CA TYR A 204 -18.22 -14.64 -5.27
C TYR A 204 -19.34 -15.21 -4.40
N SER A 205 -19.95 -14.39 -3.55
CA SER A 205 -21.07 -14.83 -2.69
C SER A 205 -22.33 -15.18 -3.49
N PHE A 206 -22.53 -14.55 -4.65
CA PHE A 206 -23.65 -14.83 -5.54
C PHE A 206 -23.48 -16.16 -6.28
N PHE A 207 -22.33 -16.40 -6.88
CA PHE A 207 -22.06 -17.63 -7.64
C PHE A 207 -21.66 -18.81 -6.75
N ASN A 208 -21.16 -18.57 -5.56
CA ASN A 208 -20.67 -19.55 -4.59
C ASN A 208 -19.76 -20.62 -5.21
N ASN A 209 -18.91 -20.23 -6.16
CA ASN A 209 -17.99 -21.13 -6.84
C ASN A 209 -16.57 -20.54 -6.89
N MET A 210 -15.70 -21.10 -6.05
CA MET A 210 -14.31 -20.65 -5.90
C MET A 210 -13.50 -20.84 -7.21
N ASN A 211 -13.76 -21.90 -7.98
CA ASN A 211 -13.01 -22.16 -9.21
C ASN A 211 -13.31 -21.10 -10.28
N ILE A 212 -14.58 -20.69 -10.40
CA ILE A 212 -14.99 -19.60 -11.32
C ILE A 212 -14.31 -18.29 -10.92
N LEU A 213 -14.28 -17.99 -9.63
CA LEU A 213 -13.60 -16.80 -9.10
C LEU A 213 -12.13 -16.78 -9.52
N PHE A 214 -11.38 -17.84 -9.23
CA PHE A 214 -9.95 -17.90 -9.57
C PHE A 214 -9.69 -17.96 -11.07
N LEU A 215 -10.57 -18.56 -11.86
CA LEU A 215 -10.47 -18.53 -13.32
C LEU A 215 -10.55 -17.08 -13.85
N ILE A 216 -11.54 -16.32 -13.40
CA ILE A 216 -11.70 -14.92 -13.81
C ILE A 216 -10.49 -14.09 -13.39
N LEU A 217 -10.03 -14.22 -12.14
CA LEU A 217 -8.87 -13.50 -11.63
C LEU A 217 -7.59 -13.88 -12.40
N THR A 218 -7.44 -15.13 -12.80
CA THR A 218 -6.33 -15.59 -13.65
C THR A 218 -6.35 -14.93 -15.02
N ILE A 219 -7.51 -14.88 -15.69
CA ILE A 219 -7.65 -14.23 -17.00
C ILE A 219 -7.31 -12.74 -16.88
N ILE A 220 -7.87 -12.05 -15.88
CA ILE A 220 -7.58 -10.63 -15.64
C ILE A 220 -6.09 -10.42 -15.39
N SER A 221 -5.45 -11.26 -14.56
CA SER A 221 -4.02 -11.13 -14.24
C SER A 221 -3.12 -11.35 -15.45
N ILE A 222 -3.48 -12.27 -16.37
CA ILE A 222 -2.76 -12.49 -17.63
C ILE A 222 -2.86 -11.24 -18.52
N ILE A 223 -4.05 -10.68 -18.67
CA ILE A 223 -4.28 -9.48 -19.46
C ILE A 223 -3.47 -8.31 -18.88
N VAL A 224 -3.55 -8.07 -17.58
CA VAL A 224 -2.80 -7.01 -16.89
C VAL A 224 -1.30 -7.21 -17.05
N CYS A 225 -0.80 -8.43 -16.86
CA CYS A 225 0.61 -8.78 -17.05
C CYS A 225 1.09 -8.45 -18.46
N PHE A 226 0.31 -8.82 -19.49
CA PHE A 226 0.63 -8.51 -20.90
C PHE A 226 0.71 -7.00 -21.13
N TYR A 227 -0.29 -6.22 -20.71
CA TYR A 227 -0.30 -4.77 -20.90
C TYR A 227 0.83 -4.06 -20.13
N ILE A 228 1.19 -4.53 -18.93
CA ILE A 228 2.34 -4.02 -18.18
C ILE A 228 3.64 -4.24 -18.96
N HIS A 229 3.80 -5.40 -19.62
CA HIS A 229 4.98 -5.64 -20.44
C HIS A 229 5.10 -4.71 -21.63
N VAL A 230 3.99 -4.23 -22.18
CA VAL A 230 3.95 -3.33 -23.34
C VAL A 230 4.08 -1.87 -22.92
N PHE A 231 3.24 -1.39 -22.01
CA PHE A 231 3.02 0.03 -21.75
C PHE A 231 3.83 0.61 -20.58
N ILE A 232 4.33 -0.21 -19.64
CA ILE A 232 5.13 0.34 -18.54
C ILE A 232 6.56 0.60 -19.01
N HIS A 233 6.99 1.85 -18.90
CA HIS A 233 8.36 2.30 -19.18
C HIS A 233 9.15 2.48 -17.89
N GLU A 234 10.47 2.64 -17.99
CA GLU A 234 11.31 2.92 -16.84
C GLU A 234 11.06 4.35 -16.35
N SER A 235 11.23 4.58 -15.06
CA SER A 235 11.11 5.91 -14.46
C SER A 235 12.16 6.85 -15.04
N LEU A 236 11.72 8.02 -15.54
CA LEU A 236 12.61 9.04 -16.07
C LEU A 236 13.52 9.61 -14.97
N TYR A 237 12.97 9.83 -13.77
CA TYR A 237 13.72 10.30 -12.61
C TYR A 237 14.81 9.30 -12.18
N TRP A 238 14.51 7.99 -12.22
CA TRP A 238 15.50 6.96 -11.93
C TRP A 238 16.61 6.94 -12.99
N LEU A 239 16.28 7.06 -14.27
CA LEU A 239 17.29 7.11 -15.34
C LEU A 239 18.23 8.31 -15.19
N ILE A 240 17.70 9.46 -14.79
CA ILE A 240 18.49 10.66 -14.53
C ILE A 240 19.41 10.43 -13.33
N SER A 241 18.89 9.90 -12.21
CA SER A 241 19.68 9.62 -11.01
C SER A 241 20.82 8.62 -11.25
N LYS A 242 20.71 7.77 -12.29
CA LYS A 242 21.74 6.81 -12.72
C LYS A 242 22.57 7.31 -13.92
N ASN A 243 22.47 8.60 -14.27
CA ASN A 243 23.18 9.24 -15.40
C ASN A 243 22.99 8.54 -16.76
N ARG A 244 21.83 7.86 -16.95
CA ARG A 244 21.46 7.16 -18.20
C ARG A 244 20.66 8.10 -19.12
N ILE A 245 21.25 9.26 -19.43
CA ILE A 245 20.59 10.37 -20.12
C ILE A 245 20.09 9.97 -21.52
N ASN A 246 20.84 9.20 -22.28
CA ASN A 246 20.44 8.77 -23.62
C ASN A 246 19.16 7.92 -23.59
N GLU A 247 19.06 6.97 -22.66
CA GLU A 247 17.87 6.13 -22.52
C GLU A 247 16.68 6.94 -21.98
N CYS A 248 16.93 7.91 -21.09
CA CYS A 248 15.91 8.85 -20.63
C CYS A 248 15.30 9.60 -21.81
N PHE A 249 16.15 10.13 -22.71
CA PHE A 249 15.71 10.87 -23.88
C PHE A 249 14.94 9.99 -24.89
N ASP A 250 15.35 8.76 -25.08
CA ASP A 250 14.65 7.81 -25.95
C ASP A 250 13.24 7.48 -25.41
N ILE A 251 13.10 7.28 -24.09
CA ILE A 251 11.80 7.06 -23.46
C ILE A 251 10.94 8.33 -23.51
N MET A 252 11.52 9.52 -23.25
CA MET A 252 10.81 10.80 -23.39
C MET A 252 10.27 10.97 -24.81
N LYS A 253 11.02 10.58 -25.83
CA LYS A 253 10.60 10.62 -27.23
C LYS A 253 9.39 9.71 -27.50
N ILE A 254 9.40 8.49 -26.95
CA ILE A 254 8.26 7.57 -27.06
C ILE A 254 7.02 8.17 -26.40
N ILE A 255 7.16 8.70 -25.18
CA ILE A 255 6.07 9.32 -24.43
C ILE A 255 5.52 10.55 -25.16
N ALA A 256 6.40 11.43 -25.69
CA ALA A 256 6.01 12.63 -26.41
C ALA A 256 5.25 12.31 -27.71
N ILE A 257 5.66 11.28 -28.44
CA ILE A 257 4.95 10.82 -29.65
C ILE A 257 3.55 10.30 -29.26
N TYR A 258 3.46 9.48 -28.21
CA TYR A 258 2.18 8.90 -27.78
C TYR A 258 1.21 9.96 -27.22
N ASN A 259 1.75 10.99 -26.57
CA ASN A 259 0.99 12.11 -26.03
C ASN A 259 0.74 13.25 -27.06
N GLU A 260 1.15 13.07 -28.32
CA GLU A 260 1.02 14.06 -29.40
C GLU A 260 1.75 15.40 -29.10
N ARG A 261 2.87 15.34 -28.32
CA ARG A 261 3.68 16.49 -27.88
C ARG A 261 5.07 16.54 -28.51
N LYS A 262 5.25 15.99 -29.70
CA LYS A 262 6.54 15.90 -30.39
C LYS A 262 7.20 17.26 -30.62
N SER A 263 6.42 18.29 -30.98
CA SER A 263 6.92 19.65 -31.20
C SER A 263 7.53 20.28 -29.94
N GLN A 264 7.03 19.92 -28.76
CA GLN A 264 7.56 20.41 -27.49
C GLN A 264 8.92 19.74 -27.15
N LEU A 265 9.09 18.48 -27.53
CA LEU A 265 10.35 17.76 -27.37
C LEU A 265 11.45 18.31 -28.29
N ASP A 266 11.11 18.66 -29.55
CA ASP A 266 12.07 19.16 -30.52
C ASP A 266 12.65 20.53 -30.10
N ASN A 267 11.93 21.30 -29.29
CA ASN A 267 12.38 22.55 -28.69
C ASN A 267 13.32 22.33 -27.48
N ILE A 268 13.42 21.11 -26.96
CA ILE A 268 14.28 20.76 -25.83
C ILE A 268 15.62 20.29 -26.38
N ASN A 269 16.61 21.19 -26.45
CA ASN A 269 17.94 20.90 -26.96
C ASN A 269 18.63 19.82 -26.12
N ARG A 270 19.07 18.75 -26.79
CA ARG A 270 19.80 17.61 -26.18
C ARG A 270 21.08 18.06 -25.45
N GLU A 271 21.72 19.15 -25.91
CA GLU A 271 22.92 19.72 -25.33
C GLU A 271 22.70 20.34 -23.95
N ARG A 272 21.50 20.90 -23.67
CA ARG A 272 21.16 21.40 -22.34
C ARG A 272 21.06 20.31 -21.28
N PHE A 273 20.75 19.06 -21.68
CA PHE A 273 20.69 17.91 -20.77
C PHE A 273 22.08 17.40 -20.34
N GLY A 274 23.13 17.70 -21.10
CA GLY A 274 24.49 17.21 -20.83
C GLY A 274 25.38 18.20 -20.05
N THR A 275 24.96 19.47 -19.94
CA THR A 275 25.79 20.53 -19.31
C THR A 275 25.59 20.67 -17.81
N ASP A 276 24.43 20.27 -17.28
CA ASP A 276 24.24 20.15 -15.84
C ASP A 276 25.03 18.91 -15.39
N LYS A 277 26.31 19.11 -15.05
CA LYS A 277 27.13 18.08 -14.39
C LYS A 277 26.45 17.69 -13.09
N ILE A 278 25.57 16.67 -13.19
CA ILE A 278 25.13 15.93 -12.01
C ILE A 278 26.42 15.34 -11.45
N LYS A 279 26.92 15.88 -10.35
CA LYS A 279 28.04 15.29 -9.63
C LYS A 279 27.63 13.86 -9.29
N ILE A 280 28.24 12.91 -10.01
CA ILE A 280 28.03 11.50 -9.81
C ILE A 280 28.56 11.20 -8.42
N ILE A 281 27.68 11.06 -7.45
CA ILE A 281 28.02 10.54 -6.14
C ILE A 281 27.99 9.02 -6.27
N GLU A 282 29.09 8.44 -6.79
CA GLU A 282 29.22 7.00 -6.99
C GLU A 282 29.10 6.16 -5.70
N GLU A 283 29.19 6.79 -4.53
CA GLU A 283 29.23 6.09 -3.24
C GLU A 283 27.91 6.00 -2.48
N CYS A 284 26.82 6.66 -2.92
CA CYS A 284 25.57 6.72 -2.14
C CYS A 284 24.52 5.69 -2.53
N ASP A 285 24.88 4.63 -3.25
CA ASP A 285 23.93 3.64 -3.79
C ASP A 285 23.46 2.58 -2.77
N TYR A 286 23.88 2.65 -1.53
CA TYR A 286 23.54 1.63 -0.53
C TYR A 286 22.91 2.24 0.72
N ILE A 287 21.95 1.53 1.32
CA ILE A 287 21.34 1.93 2.59
C ILE A 287 22.38 2.16 3.70
N TRP A 288 23.52 1.47 3.65
CA TRP A 288 24.62 1.62 4.60
C TRP A 288 25.26 3.01 4.58
N THR A 289 25.19 3.73 3.45
CA THR A 289 25.68 5.11 3.38
C THR A 289 24.78 6.07 4.16
N ILE A 290 23.47 5.79 4.23
CA ILE A 290 22.54 6.57 5.07
C ILE A 290 22.95 6.50 6.55
N PHE A 291 23.44 5.33 7.01
CA PHE A 291 23.86 5.15 8.40
C PHE A 291 25.12 5.94 8.78
N LYS A 292 25.93 6.38 7.80
CA LYS A 292 27.11 7.23 8.06
C LYS A 292 26.73 8.65 8.51
N TYR A 293 25.57 9.16 8.07
CA TYR A 293 25.14 10.53 8.35
C TYR A 293 24.11 10.56 9.48
N ASP A 294 24.42 11.25 10.57
CA ASP A 294 23.60 11.26 11.78
C ASP A 294 22.16 11.75 11.56
N SER A 295 21.96 12.77 10.74
CA SER A 295 20.62 13.30 10.44
C SER A 295 19.78 12.32 9.63
N GLN A 296 20.36 11.72 8.60
CA GLN A 296 19.68 10.74 7.75
C GLN A 296 19.41 9.43 8.49
N ARG A 297 20.36 9.00 9.32
CA ARG A 297 20.18 7.83 10.19
C ARG A 297 19.03 8.00 11.17
N LYS A 298 18.96 9.16 11.86
CA LYS A 298 17.85 9.46 12.78
C LYS A 298 16.51 9.45 12.04
N ARG A 299 16.44 10.09 10.88
CA ARG A 299 15.25 10.13 10.02
C ARG A 299 14.79 8.72 9.63
N LEU A 300 15.70 7.88 9.13
CA LEU A 300 15.40 6.49 8.76
C LEU A 300 14.90 5.67 9.95
N ILE A 301 15.57 5.75 11.12
CA ILE A 301 15.17 5.04 12.33
C ILE A 301 13.76 5.48 12.79
N THR A 302 13.47 6.79 12.75
CA THR A 302 12.14 7.28 13.11
C THR A 302 11.07 6.72 12.17
N HIS A 303 11.31 6.70 10.86
CA HIS A 303 10.42 6.04 9.90
C HIS A 303 10.22 4.56 10.23
N MET A 304 11.29 3.82 10.53
CA MET A 304 11.20 2.40 10.91
C MET A 304 10.28 2.19 12.12
N ILE A 305 10.42 3.02 13.16
CA ILE A 305 9.58 2.95 14.36
C ILE A 305 8.11 3.27 14.02
N LEU A 306 7.87 4.32 13.23
CA LEU A 306 6.53 4.68 12.78
C LEU A 306 5.87 3.54 12.00
N TRP A 307 6.62 2.87 11.10
CA TRP A 307 6.11 1.74 10.33
C TRP A 307 5.78 0.52 11.19
N ILE A 308 6.58 0.21 12.23
CA ILE A 308 6.25 -0.88 13.18
C ILE A 308 4.92 -0.59 13.87
N PHE A 309 4.76 0.58 14.46
CA PHE A 309 3.60 0.88 15.29
C PHE A 309 2.34 1.07 14.45
N THR A 310 2.44 1.77 13.32
CA THR A 310 1.32 1.90 12.37
C THR A 310 0.93 0.54 11.79
N GLY A 311 1.92 -0.30 11.46
CA GLY A 311 1.65 -1.65 10.97
C GLY A 311 0.97 -2.55 11.99
N ILE A 312 1.40 -2.51 13.27
CA ILE A 312 0.74 -3.23 14.35
C ILE A 312 -0.71 -2.75 14.50
N SER A 313 -0.93 -1.44 14.52
CA SER A 313 -2.27 -0.86 14.60
C SER A 313 -3.15 -1.33 13.42
N PHE A 314 -2.66 -1.22 12.19
CA PHE A 314 -3.40 -1.57 10.98
C PHE A 314 -3.76 -3.06 10.91
N TYR A 315 -2.80 -3.96 11.13
CA TYR A 315 -3.08 -5.41 11.09
C TYR A 315 -3.92 -5.87 12.28
N SER A 316 -3.76 -5.25 13.46
CA SER A 316 -4.55 -5.61 14.64
C SER A 316 -6.03 -5.38 14.41
N PHE A 317 -6.46 -4.27 13.82
CA PHE A 317 -7.89 -4.10 13.54
C PHE A 317 -8.39 -5.06 12.47
N LEU A 318 -7.59 -5.34 11.41
CA LEU A 318 -7.98 -6.29 10.36
C LEU A 318 -8.25 -7.69 10.92
N PHE A 319 -7.42 -8.16 11.83
CA PHE A 319 -7.63 -9.45 12.48
C PHE A 319 -8.74 -9.40 13.54
N SER A 320 -8.98 -8.24 14.16
CA SER A 320 -10.05 -8.06 15.17
C SER A 320 -11.46 -8.00 14.58
N ILE A 321 -11.64 -7.88 13.26
CA ILE A 321 -12.96 -7.85 12.63
C ILE A 321 -13.81 -9.07 13.02
N SER A 322 -13.17 -10.23 13.23
CA SER A 322 -13.85 -11.47 13.62
C SER A 322 -14.60 -11.38 14.96
N PHE A 323 -14.12 -10.54 15.90
CA PHE A 323 -14.68 -10.40 17.23
C PHE A 323 -15.95 -9.53 17.33
N ILE A 324 -16.37 -8.90 16.22
CA ILE A 324 -17.56 -8.06 16.20
C ILE A 324 -18.79 -8.91 15.87
N GLU A 325 -19.81 -8.83 16.71
CA GLU A 325 -21.07 -9.55 16.56
C GLU A 325 -22.03 -8.84 15.61
N ILE A 326 -21.76 -8.87 14.33
CA ILE A 326 -22.63 -8.39 13.25
C ILE A 326 -22.70 -9.50 12.19
N ASN A 327 -23.74 -9.51 11.35
CA ASN A 327 -23.84 -10.41 10.22
C ASN A 327 -22.52 -10.46 9.44
N TYR A 328 -21.95 -11.64 9.26
CA TYR A 328 -20.61 -11.87 8.74
C TYR A 328 -20.34 -11.11 7.43
N ASN A 329 -21.25 -11.18 6.49
CA ASN A 329 -21.08 -10.53 5.18
C ASN A 329 -21.14 -9.00 5.29
N LEU A 330 -22.07 -8.48 6.10
CA LEU A 330 -22.27 -7.05 6.27
C LEU A 330 -21.07 -6.39 6.97
N LYS A 331 -20.50 -7.02 8.00
CA LYS A 331 -19.38 -6.43 8.75
C LYS A 331 -18.12 -6.23 7.90
N TYR A 332 -17.72 -7.21 7.10
CA TYR A 332 -16.54 -7.07 6.23
C TYR A 332 -16.79 -6.06 5.11
N PHE A 333 -18.01 -6.07 4.54
CA PHE A 333 -18.38 -5.07 3.55
C PHE A 333 -18.27 -3.64 4.11
N LEU A 334 -18.87 -3.39 5.28
CA LEU A 334 -18.81 -2.06 5.94
C LEU A 334 -17.37 -1.67 6.29
N VAL A 335 -16.58 -2.59 6.82
CA VAL A 335 -15.18 -2.33 7.17
C VAL A 335 -14.37 -1.91 5.94
N TYR A 336 -14.44 -2.68 4.86
CA TYR A 336 -13.69 -2.35 3.64
C TYR A 336 -14.20 -1.07 2.96
N PHE A 337 -15.50 -0.79 3.03
CA PHE A 337 -16.06 0.47 2.57
C PHE A 337 -15.51 1.66 3.36
N ILE A 338 -15.48 1.57 4.68
CA ILE A 338 -14.94 2.63 5.55
C ILE A 338 -13.45 2.83 5.28
N ILE A 339 -12.66 1.76 5.19
CA ILE A 339 -11.22 1.84 4.86
C ILE A 339 -11.03 2.60 3.55
N SER A 340 -11.72 2.18 2.49
CA SER A 340 -11.54 2.77 1.16
C SER A 340 -11.95 4.23 1.11
N LEU A 341 -13.08 4.58 1.70
CA LEU A 341 -13.56 5.96 1.78
C LEU A 341 -12.56 6.84 2.56
N THR A 342 -12.08 6.36 3.69
CA THR A 342 -11.10 7.07 4.51
C THR A 342 -9.81 7.33 3.74
N GLN A 343 -9.28 6.31 3.04
CA GLN A 343 -8.05 6.46 2.26
C GLN A 343 -8.20 7.49 1.14
N ILE A 344 -9.33 7.52 0.45
CA ILE A 344 -9.61 8.52 -0.59
C ILE A 344 -9.66 9.94 0.00
N ILE A 345 -10.37 10.13 1.12
CA ILE A 345 -10.46 11.42 1.80
C ILE A 345 -9.08 11.90 2.24
N ILE A 346 -8.25 11.01 2.76
CA ILE A 346 -6.88 11.32 3.17
C ILE A 346 -6.04 11.84 2.00
N GLY A 347 -6.19 11.27 0.81
CA GLY A 347 -5.47 11.75 -0.37
C GLY A 347 -5.74 13.22 -0.69
N PHE A 348 -6.96 13.70 -0.51
CA PHE A 348 -7.30 15.12 -0.66
C PHE A 348 -6.82 15.97 0.51
N THR A 349 -6.96 15.48 1.74
CA THR A 349 -6.66 16.28 2.94
C THR A 349 -5.17 16.41 3.21
N CYS A 350 -4.34 15.48 2.74
CA CYS A 350 -2.88 15.55 2.85
C CYS A 350 -2.29 16.83 2.23
N ASP A 351 -2.84 17.27 1.10
CA ASP A 351 -2.36 18.46 0.40
C ASP A 351 -2.91 19.79 0.99
N ILE A 352 -3.89 19.71 1.92
CA ILE A 352 -4.47 20.88 2.58
C ILE A 352 -3.84 21.10 3.97
N ILE A 353 -3.73 20.03 4.77
CA ILE A 353 -3.34 20.12 6.19
C ILE A 353 -1.83 19.95 6.38
N GLY A 354 -1.17 19.23 5.46
CA GLY A 354 0.21 18.78 5.59
C GLY A 354 0.30 17.32 6.06
N ARG A 355 1.36 16.61 5.60
CA ARG A 355 1.51 15.17 5.80
C ARG A 355 1.73 14.81 7.27
N LEU A 356 2.68 15.48 7.92
CA LEU A 356 3.06 15.15 9.30
C LEU A 356 2.01 15.51 10.33
N LYS A 357 1.36 16.67 10.18
CA LYS A 357 0.28 17.07 11.10
C LYS A 357 -0.88 16.07 11.04
N LEU A 358 -1.26 15.69 9.81
CA LEU A 358 -2.34 14.72 9.62
C LEU A 358 -1.96 13.33 10.13
N LEU A 359 -0.68 12.93 9.98
CA LEU A 359 -0.15 11.67 10.53
C LEU A 359 -0.21 11.66 12.06
N SER A 360 0.29 12.71 12.72
CA SER A 360 0.27 12.77 14.19
C SER A 360 -1.14 12.74 14.75
N TYR A 361 -2.09 13.50 14.16
CA TYR A 361 -3.49 13.49 14.59
C TYR A 361 -4.14 12.11 14.39
N SER A 362 -3.90 11.44 13.27
CA SER A 362 -4.44 10.09 13.02
C SER A 362 -3.88 9.05 14.00
N LEU A 363 -2.60 9.15 14.37
CA LEU A 363 -1.96 8.26 15.36
C LEU A 363 -2.49 8.50 16.76
N TYR A 364 -2.65 9.75 17.22
CA TYR A 364 -3.27 10.04 18.52
C TYR A 364 -4.72 9.57 18.58
N LEU A 365 -5.48 9.81 17.48
CA LEU A 365 -6.85 9.33 17.40
C LEU A 365 -6.92 7.79 17.46
N SER A 366 -5.99 7.08 16.83
CA SER A 366 -5.93 5.61 16.91
C SER A 366 -5.62 5.14 18.34
N GLY A 367 -4.71 5.82 19.05
CA GLY A 367 -4.42 5.53 20.45
C GLY A 367 -5.65 5.68 21.34
N ILE A 368 -6.38 6.79 21.21
CA ILE A 368 -7.62 7.02 21.96
C ILE A 368 -8.68 5.96 21.60
N ALA A 369 -8.84 5.65 20.33
CA ALA A 369 -9.84 4.69 19.86
C ALA A 369 -9.55 3.26 20.36
N TYR A 370 -8.29 2.81 20.34
CA TYR A 370 -7.90 1.51 20.91
C TYR A 370 -8.11 1.44 22.42
N PHE A 371 -7.81 2.52 23.12
CA PHE A 371 -8.03 2.60 24.56
C PHE A 371 -9.53 2.52 24.90
N LEU A 372 -10.37 3.27 24.19
CA LEU A 372 -11.84 3.18 24.34
C LEU A 372 -12.35 1.76 24.03
N PHE A 373 -11.86 1.15 22.94
CA PHE A 373 -12.25 -0.21 22.57
C PHE A 373 -11.89 -1.25 23.64
N ALA A 374 -10.76 -1.07 24.32
CA ALA A 374 -10.32 -1.93 25.42
C ALA A 374 -11.23 -1.82 26.65
N LEU A 375 -11.71 -0.62 26.97
CA LEU A 375 -12.54 -0.37 28.17
C LEU A 375 -13.99 -0.78 28.00
N ILE A 376 -14.53 -0.77 26.78
CA ILE A 376 -15.96 -1.01 26.52
C ILE A 376 -16.25 -2.52 26.51
N PRO A 377 -17.22 -3.02 27.34
CA PRO A 377 -17.63 -4.42 27.34
C PRO A 377 -18.15 -4.88 25.94
N ASN A 378 -18.01 -6.18 25.62
CA ASN A 378 -18.44 -6.74 24.33
C ASN A 378 -19.95 -6.60 24.07
N THR A 379 -20.77 -6.59 25.10
CA THR A 379 -22.23 -6.49 25.03
C THR A 379 -22.74 -5.07 24.77
N ASN A 380 -21.85 -4.06 24.77
CA ASN A 380 -22.26 -2.68 24.61
C ASN A 380 -22.32 -2.29 23.12
N TRP A 381 -23.43 -1.67 22.70
CA TRP A 381 -23.62 -1.14 21.33
C TRP A 381 -22.62 -0.05 20.94
N ILE A 382 -21.94 0.59 21.90
CA ILE A 382 -20.89 1.60 21.68
C ILE A 382 -19.59 0.95 21.16
N LYS A 383 -19.36 -0.33 21.40
CA LYS A 383 -18.13 -1.02 20.95
C LYS A 383 -17.91 -1.02 19.43
N PRO A 384 -18.91 -1.28 18.58
CA PRO A 384 -18.79 -1.11 17.14
C PRO A 384 -18.41 0.32 16.73
N PHE A 385 -18.89 1.35 17.42
CA PHE A 385 -18.51 2.74 17.16
C PHE A 385 -17.03 2.99 17.48
N ALA A 386 -16.53 2.55 18.64
CA ALA A 386 -15.11 2.61 18.95
C ALA A 386 -14.25 1.89 17.90
N PHE A 387 -14.74 0.75 17.38
CA PHE A 387 -14.06 0.02 16.32
C PHE A 387 -14.04 0.78 14.99
N THR A 388 -15.11 1.49 14.62
CA THR A 388 -15.09 2.34 13.42
C THR A 388 -14.08 3.48 13.53
N LEU A 389 -13.90 4.06 14.72
CA LEU A 389 -12.84 5.05 14.94
C LEU A 389 -11.44 4.45 14.77
N ILE A 390 -11.20 3.21 15.23
CA ILE A 390 -9.94 2.49 14.98
C ILE A 390 -9.71 2.32 13.47
N ILE A 391 -10.71 1.89 12.71
CA ILE A 391 -10.60 1.70 11.27
C ILE A 391 -10.21 3.02 10.59
N ILE A 392 -10.93 4.09 10.87
CA ILE A 392 -10.69 5.41 10.27
C ILE A 392 -9.28 5.89 10.60
N SER A 393 -8.88 5.88 11.86
CA SER A 393 -7.60 6.43 12.29
C SER A 393 -6.41 5.58 11.84
N SER A 394 -6.48 4.25 11.95
CA SER A 394 -5.38 3.36 11.56
C SER A 394 -5.21 3.27 10.03
N SER A 395 -6.30 3.30 9.25
CA SER A 395 -6.21 3.35 7.79
C SER A 395 -5.69 4.69 7.29
N SER A 396 -6.02 5.80 7.97
CA SER A 396 -5.47 7.13 7.70
C SER A 396 -3.97 7.15 7.90
N SER A 397 -3.48 6.78 9.08
CA SER A 397 -2.05 6.77 9.40
C SER A 397 -1.25 5.87 8.47
N TYR A 398 -1.82 4.70 8.10
CA TYR A 398 -1.20 3.78 7.14
C TYR A 398 -1.00 4.44 5.76
N THR A 399 -2.04 5.08 5.21
CA THR A 399 -1.98 5.72 3.90
C THR A 399 -1.04 6.92 3.88
N ILE A 400 -1.11 7.78 4.91
CA ILE A 400 -0.25 8.96 5.02
C ILE A 400 1.21 8.53 5.09
N LEU A 401 1.52 7.47 5.82
CA LEU A 401 2.90 7.00 5.99
C LEU A 401 3.47 6.48 4.66
N PHE A 402 2.66 5.85 3.79
CA PHE A 402 3.08 5.51 2.42
C PHE A 402 3.42 6.75 1.60
N ILE A 403 2.54 7.75 1.60
CA ILE A 403 2.75 9.00 0.86
C ILE A 403 4.02 9.69 1.38
N PHE A 404 4.09 9.92 2.68
CA PHE A 404 5.19 10.63 3.33
C PHE A 404 6.54 9.95 3.10
N THR A 405 6.64 8.62 3.30
CA THR A 405 7.90 7.90 3.11
C THR A 405 8.36 7.92 1.66
N SER A 406 7.44 7.87 0.69
CA SER A 406 7.80 7.92 -0.74
C SER A 406 8.30 9.30 -1.18
N GLU A 407 7.92 10.37 -0.48
CA GLU A 407 8.32 11.75 -0.76
C GLU A 407 9.59 12.16 0.01
N ASP A 408 9.82 11.57 1.19
CA ASP A 408 10.86 11.99 2.13
C ASP A 408 12.27 11.54 1.74
N PHE A 409 12.42 10.54 0.87
CA PHE A 409 13.70 9.98 0.45
C PHE A 409 14.00 10.18 -1.04
N PRO A 410 15.28 10.44 -1.40
CA PRO A 410 15.67 10.69 -2.79
C PRO A 410 15.47 9.45 -3.68
N THR A 411 15.29 9.70 -4.98
CA THR A 411 14.94 8.66 -5.97
C THR A 411 15.99 7.55 -6.10
N SER A 412 17.27 7.86 -5.88
CA SER A 412 18.39 6.92 -5.99
C SER A 412 18.32 5.73 -5.03
N ILE A 413 17.73 5.93 -3.83
CA ILE A 413 17.65 4.94 -2.73
C ILE A 413 16.22 4.62 -2.29
N ARG A 414 15.23 5.29 -2.88
CA ARG A 414 13.82 5.23 -2.47
C ARG A 414 13.27 3.80 -2.44
N CYS A 415 13.62 2.97 -3.44
CA CYS A 415 13.14 1.59 -3.49
C CYS A 415 13.73 0.76 -2.33
N THR A 416 15.01 0.96 -2.01
CA THR A 416 15.65 0.28 -0.89
C THR A 416 15.03 0.69 0.45
N VAL A 417 14.76 1.98 0.65
CA VAL A 417 14.08 2.46 1.86
C VAL A 417 12.67 1.92 1.97
N MET A 418 11.86 2.06 0.92
CA MET A 418 10.48 1.53 0.92
C MET A 418 10.45 0.01 1.11
N GLY A 419 11.43 -0.71 0.56
CA GLY A 419 11.58 -2.15 0.78
C GLY A 419 11.89 -2.49 2.23
N THR A 420 12.75 -1.72 2.91
CA THR A 420 13.01 -1.91 4.36
C THR A 420 11.77 -1.63 5.20
N MET A 421 11.00 -0.60 4.87
CA MET A 421 9.73 -0.31 5.54
C MET A 421 8.71 -1.42 5.33
N PHE A 422 8.71 -2.03 4.14
CA PHE A 422 7.82 -3.17 3.87
C PHE A 422 8.20 -4.43 4.63
N ILE A 423 9.51 -4.70 4.85
CA ILE A 423 9.96 -5.78 5.75
C ILE A 423 9.36 -5.55 7.14
N ILE A 424 9.51 -4.35 7.66
CA ILE A 424 9.00 -3.95 8.98
C ILE A 424 7.48 -4.11 9.05
N LEU A 425 6.77 -3.68 8.01
CA LEU A 425 5.33 -3.84 7.91
C LEU A 425 4.90 -5.32 7.93
N LYS A 426 5.63 -6.21 7.25
CA LYS A 426 5.35 -7.66 7.28
C LYS A 426 5.63 -8.27 8.64
N ILE A 427 6.70 -7.86 9.31
CA ILE A 427 7.01 -8.27 10.69
C ILE A 427 5.90 -7.82 11.64
N SER A 428 5.44 -6.57 11.53
CA SER A 428 4.33 -6.07 12.35
C SER A 428 3.03 -6.86 12.14
N GLY A 429 2.79 -7.34 10.91
CA GLY A 429 1.66 -8.23 10.61
C GLY A 429 1.76 -9.59 11.31
N ILE A 430 2.95 -10.20 11.35
CA ILE A 430 3.19 -11.43 12.10
C ILE A 430 2.97 -11.20 13.60
N ILE A 431 3.53 -10.12 14.15
CA ILE A 431 3.34 -9.73 15.55
C ILE A 431 1.87 -9.55 15.86
N SER A 432 1.15 -8.77 15.06
CA SER A 432 -0.28 -8.53 15.26
C SER A 432 -1.10 -9.82 15.25
N TYR A 433 -0.80 -10.74 14.35
CA TYR A 433 -1.51 -12.01 14.28
C TYR A 433 -1.24 -12.92 15.48
N THR A 434 0.01 -12.96 15.99
CA THR A 434 0.39 -13.79 17.15
C THR A 434 -0.15 -13.25 18.47
N PHE A 435 -0.15 -11.91 18.63
CA PHE A 435 -0.58 -11.27 19.88
C PHE A 435 -2.08 -11.05 19.98
N LEU A 436 -2.85 -11.27 18.93
CA LEU A 436 -4.27 -10.96 18.87
C LEU A 436 -5.15 -12.07 19.50
N ASN A 437 -4.79 -12.53 20.67
CA ASN A 437 -5.75 -13.13 21.56
C ASN A 437 -6.55 -11.99 22.21
N SER A 438 -7.87 -12.12 22.32
CA SER A 438 -8.88 -11.13 22.74
C SER A 438 -8.64 -10.46 24.13
N ASN A 439 -7.40 -10.34 24.56
CA ASN A 439 -7.03 -9.78 25.85
C ASN A 439 -7.06 -8.24 25.79
N ILE A 440 -7.80 -7.64 26.70
CA ILE A 440 -7.89 -6.18 26.92
C ILE A 440 -6.49 -5.54 26.97
N PHE A 441 -5.55 -6.22 27.62
CA PHE A 441 -4.17 -5.76 27.76
C PHE A 441 -3.46 -5.48 26.42
N ASN A 442 -3.70 -6.30 25.40
CA ASN A 442 -3.10 -6.12 24.08
C ASN A 442 -3.56 -4.82 23.40
N TYR A 443 -4.85 -4.49 23.53
CA TYR A 443 -5.39 -3.24 22.96
C TYR A 443 -4.86 -2.01 23.69
N VAL A 444 -4.64 -2.08 25.01
CA VAL A 444 -4.01 -1.00 25.78
C VAL A 444 -2.56 -0.79 25.35
N ILE A 445 -1.80 -1.86 25.12
CA ILE A 445 -0.42 -1.76 24.61
C ILE A 445 -0.43 -1.06 23.23
N ILE A 446 -1.31 -1.47 22.32
CA ILE A 446 -1.42 -0.85 21.00
C ILE A 446 -1.77 0.64 21.12
N ALA A 447 -2.67 1.01 22.04
CA ALA A 447 -3.02 2.40 22.29
C ALA A 447 -1.80 3.22 22.72
N CYS A 448 -0.99 2.72 23.66
CA CYS A 448 0.26 3.38 24.09
C CYS A 448 1.26 3.52 22.93
N LEU A 449 1.45 2.46 22.11
CA LEU A 449 2.35 2.49 20.96
C LEU A 449 1.91 3.55 19.92
N CYS A 450 0.61 3.69 19.67
CA CYS A 450 0.06 4.71 18.79
C CYS A 450 0.31 6.13 19.31
N CYS A 451 0.15 6.38 20.62
CA CYS A 451 0.44 7.68 21.22
C CYS A 451 1.94 8.03 21.14
N VAL A 452 2.82 7.06 21.41
CA VAL A 452 4.28 7.24 21.28
C VAL A 452 4.65 7.54 19.81
N SER A 453 4.08 6.83 18.84
CA SER A 453 4.34 7.09 17.42
C SER A 453 3.83 8.46 16.98
N GLY A 454 2.68 8.93 17.50
CA GLY A 454 2.19 10.28 17.27
C GLY A 454 3.19 11.34 17.74
N ARG A 455 3.79 11.16 18.91
CA ARG A 455 4.84 12.07 19.39
C ARG A 455 6.13 12.01 18.58
N LEU A 456 6.53 10.81 18.14
CA LEU A 456 7.72 10.63 17.30
C LEU A 456 7.54 11.27 15.92
N SER A 457 6.34 11.24 15.33
CA SER A 457 6.10 11.85 14.02
C SER A 457 6.32 13.36 14.03
N GLU A 458 6.09 14.06 15.15
CA GLU A 458 6.33 15.50 15.31
C GLU A 458 7.82 15.88 15.26
N SER A 459 8.74 14.91 15.41
CA SER A 459 10.19 15.15 15.33
C SER A 459 10.73 15.20 13.91
N LEU A 460 9.93 14.83 12.92
CA LEU A 460 10.28 14.87 11.49
C LEU A 460 9.96 16.24 10.88
N GLU A 461 10.51 16.50 9.69
CA GLU A 461 10.20 17.71 8.91
C GLU A 461 9.12 17.37 7.88
N ASP A 462 8.10 18.24 7.73
CA ASP A 462 7.01 18.01 6.77
C ASP A 462 7.52 18.15 5.32
N THR A 463 7.11 17.23 4.45
CA THR A 463 7.42 17.24 3.02
C THR A 463 6.46 18.12 2.21
N PHE A 464 5.45 18.71 2.86
CA PHE A 464 4.50 19.60 2.22
C PHE A 464 5.19 20.77 1.54
N ASP A 465 4.96 20.97 0.26
CA ASP A 465 5.56 22.04 -0.56
C ASP A 465 7.10 22.00 -0.73
N ILE A 466 7.76 20.91 -0.35
CA ILE A 466 9.19 20.74 -0.60
C ILE A 466 9.35 20.05 -1.96
N VAL A 467 10.17 20.64 -2.84
CA VAL A 467 10.62 19.96 -4.06
C VAL A 467 11.40 18.71 -3.62
N LEU A 468 11.03 17.54 -4.14
CA LEU A 468 11.74 16.29 -3.88
C LEU A 468 13.21 16.50 -4.22
N ASP A 469 14.09 16.35 -3.23
CA ASP A 469 15.52 16.37 -3.49
C ASP A 469 15.87 15.08 -4.24
N ASP A 470 16.21 15.20 -5.53
CA ASP A 470 16.66 14.06 -6.35
C ASP A 470 18.10 13.65 -5.99
N GLU A 471 18.81 14.49 -5.22
CA GLU A 471 20.14 14.22 -4.71
C GLU A 471 20.08 13.90 -3.21
N VAL A 472 20.82 12.87 -2.80
CA VAL A 472 21.15 12.71 -1.38
C VAL A 472 21.84 14.02 -0.98
N PRO A 473 21.31 14.79 0.03
CA PRO A 473 21.96 16.00 0.47
C PRO A 473 23.42 15.65 0.69
N GLU A 474 24.31 16.32 -0.06
CA GLU A 474 25.73 15.99 -0.11
C GLU A 474 26.26 15.76 1.31
N CYS A 475 27.23 14.86 1.40
CA CYS A 475 28.14 14.67 2.51
C CYS A 475 28.88 15.99 2.93
N TYR A 476 28.17 17.08 2.97
CA TYR A 476 28.71 18.34 3.46
C TYR A 476 28.38 18.45 4.94
N ASP A 477 29.42 18.63 5.73
CA ASP A 477 29.38 19.32 7.03
C ASP A 477 28.80 20.73 6.81
N GLU A 478 27.51 20.84 6.52
CA GLU A 478 26.84 22.11 6.43
C GLU A 478 26.69 22.69 7.83
N THR A 479 27.46 23.71 8.09
CA THR A 479 27.27 24.55 9.26
C THR A 479 25.79 24.99 9.32
N PRO A 480 25.16 25.04 10.51
CA PRO A 480 23.76 25.43 10.70
C PRO A 480 23.37 26.75 10.02
N PHE A 481 24.34 27.58 9.70
CA PHE A 481 24.20 28.87 9.04
C PHE A 481 23.85 28.72 7.54
N LYS A 482 24.49 27.81 6.80
CA LYS A 482 24.21 27.58 5.38
C LYS A 482 22.80 26.97 5.17
N LYS A 483 22.38 26.10 6.07
CA LYS A 483 21.04 25.52 6.07
C LYS A 483 19.95 26.58 6.26
N LYS A 484 20.18 27.58 7.16
CA LYS A 484 19.27 28.71 7.34
C LYS A 484 19.27 29.66 6.14
N LEU A 485 20.41 29.91 5.54
CA LEU A 485 20.53 30.78 4.36
C LEU A 485 19.85 30.17 3.15
N PHE A 486 20.02 28.87 2.93
CA PHE A 486 19.36 28.14 1.82
C PHE A 486 17.83 28.10 2.00
N ARG A 487 17.35 27.93 3.24
CA ARG A 487 15.90 28.00 3.57
C ARG A 487 15.34 29.42 3.37
N ALA A 488 16.10 30.46 3.70
CA ALA A 488 15.69 31.85 3.49
C ALA A 488 15.61 32.20 2.01
N LEU A 489 16.61 31.81 1.21
CA LEU A 489 16.62 32.03 -0.25
C LEU A 489 15.51 31.24 -0.98
N LYS A 490 15.19 30.02 -0.50
CA LYS A 490 14.10 29.20 -1.03
C LYS A 490 12.72 29.80 -0.68
N LYS A 491 12.61 30.47 0.47
CA LYS A 491 11.40 31.19 0.90
C LYS A 491 11.15 32.47 0.10
N GLU A 492 12.20 33.22 -0.21
CA GLU A 492 12.13 34.41 -1.08
C GLU A 492 11.74 34.04 -2.53
N ARG A 493 12.25 32.94 -3.07
CA ARG A 493 11.88 32.47 -4.41
C ARG A 493 10.40 32.05 -4.49
N LYS A 494 9.81 31.57 -3.38
CA LYS A 494 8.38 31.22 -3.29
C LYS A 494 7.48 32.44 -3.18
N SER A 495 7.89 33.49 -2.43
CA SER A 495 7.10 34.72 -2.35
C SER A 495 7.03 35.41 -3.70
N SER A 496 8.10 35.40 -4.49
CA SER A 496 8.10 35.99 -5.85
C SER A 496 7.26 35.19 -6.85
N LEU A 497 7.11 33.87 -6.68
CA LEU A 497 6.25 33.03 -7.52
C LEU A 497 4.77 33.15 -7.12
N SER A 498 4.44 33.26 -5.83
CA SER A 498 3.07 33.50 -5.36
C SER A 498 2.59 34.90 -5.76
N ASP A 499 3.45 35.90 -5.73
CA ASP A 499 3.14 37.26 -6.17
C ASP A 499 2.92 37.32 -7.69
N LEU A 500 3.62 36.49 -8.49
CA LEU A 500 3.36 36.36 -9.92
C LEU A 500 2.01 35.70 -10.23
N TYR A 501 1.60 34.70 -9.43
CA TYR A 501 0.30 34.05 -9.59
C TYR A 501 -0.89 34.94 -9.18
N PHE A 502 -0.71 35.81 -8.18
CA PHE A 502 -1.74 36.79 -7.80
C PHE A 502 -1.89 37.92 -8.83
N LEU A 503 -0.82 38.31 -9.53
CA LEU A 503 -0.84 39.33 -10.57
C LEU A 503 -1.44 38.81 -11.90
N THR A 504 -1.50 37.50 -12.13
CA THR A 504 -2.11 36.94 -13.35
C THR A 504 -3.58 36.56 -13.20
N SER A 505 -4.16 36.62 -11.98
CA SER A 505 -5.58 36.33 -11.75
C SER A 505 -6.50 37.57 -11.79
N ASP A 506 -5.94 38.79 -11.77
CA ASP A 506 -6.75 40.04 -11.74
C ASP A 506 -6.77 40.83 -13.05
N ASP A 507 -6.09 40.38 -14.13
CA ASP A 507 -6.07 41.08 -15.42
C ASP A 507 -6.59 40.22 -16.58
N GLU A 508 -7.88 39.88 -16.57
CA GLU A 508 -8.63 39.49 -17.77
C GLU A 508 -9.27 40.70 -18.50
N SER A 509 -8.66 41.89 -18.41
CA SER A 509 -9.12 43.02 -19.17
C SER A 509 -8.02 44.03 -19.50
N PHE A 510 -6.98 43.64 -20.21
CA PHE A 510 -6.19 44.65 -20.94
C PHE A 510 -5.57 44.07 -22.23
N ASN A 511 -5.74 44.82 -23.29
CA ASN A 511 -5.38 44.66 -24.69
C ASN A 511 -4.04 44.00 -25.01
N LYS A 512 -4.09 43.10 -25.98
CA LYS A 512 -2.98 42.73 -26.87
C LYS A 512 -2.52 43.98 -27.63
N GLU A 513 -1.44 44.57 -27.20
CA GLU A 513 -0.49 45.34 -28.06
C GLU A 513 0.61 45.90 -27.18
N GLN A 514 1.86 45.71 -27.63
CA GLN A 514 3.14 46.14 -27.01
C GLN A 514 3.78 45.25 -25.96
N ILE A 515 4.60 44.30 -26.41
CA ILE A 515 5.95 44.04 -25.87
C ILE A 515 6.83 43.58 -27.04
N TYR A 516 7.47 44.55 -27.71
CA TYR A 516 8.80 44.41 -28.28
C TYR A 516 9.66 45.42 -27.52
N VAL A 517 10.58 44.94 -26.68
CA VAL A 517 11.98 45.37 -26.48
C VAL A 517 12.69 44.25 -25.69
#